data_a3061adb500e08e84c0d984569ab362d
#
_entry.id   a3061adb500e08e84c0d984569ab362d
#
_cell.length_a   1.000
_cell.length_b   1.000
_cell.length_c   1.000
_cell.angle_alpha   90.00
_cell.angle_beta   90.00
_cell.angle_gamma   90.00
#
_symmetry.space_group_name_H-M   'P 1'
#
loop_
_entity.id
_entity.type
_entity.pdbx_description
1 polymer ?
#
loop_
_entity_poly.entity_id
_entity_poly.type
_entity_poly.pdbx_seq_one_letter_code
_entity_poly.pdbx_strand_id
1 'polypeptide(L)'
;MSAPEHLGIEQLHAWLVHAHAACVRYGELLNTLNEFPVADSDTGANVTHTLAGAARALTQADVIDFADAAAVASAGAVLGARGNSGMILAQCLLAFSESAQKAPSQGLRPVELVAALQAMARGAVKAVSHPVEGTFISAMRSAAQAGADTLDNSARPTLEEITATAAFGAQEAVVETVGIGHGPVDAGAGAIMLIMTALADVFNPQGDLTGTAVNMLTDLSQNNTSHKRVSGRSGEFEVMYLWNATAFQAERLRKGLGEIGDSVAVVGAVDSLNMGLFHVHVHTDNPRAALPPYGKARQVCIRRLRSSHTEPPTNPYGFNARGGSNVIPLERFSAKRPSKAARKVQNEIGVIACTRAPGLIVPLARAGAVVVLEPDSDAIVRAAGDIQNPNAFVLPCDEASISAAHAASRSLISRAAVWALDDSNLGDDVLVAGDYASKSAGGVEALTRLKVADTSNEVAMFVTAMALGLAELENSSDVDEAAKLALMERTAWVTAVRMRVLEFSGVDAEHIALAVANALGEWTVTVTVLVGALADSDVAPLIRDAVGQKAQDMGIDEDLDVNIYASHQDLDQVLVGLEGF
;
A
#
# COMPACT_ATOMS: atom_id res chain seq x y z
N MET A 1 5.70 15.09 39.95
CA MET A 1 4.89 16.02 39.15
C MET A 1 3.44 15.63 39.32
N SER A 2 2.48 16.55 39.41
CA SER A 2 1.05 16.19 39.41
C SER A 2 0.69 15.60 38.04
N ALA A 3 -0.16 14.56 38.03
CA ALA A 3 -0.66 13.99 36.76
C ALA A 3 -1.32 15.07 35.90
N PRO A 4 -1.21 15.04 34.58
CA PRO A 4 -1.85 16.01 33.71
C PRO A 4 -3.38 15.97 33.86
N GLU A 5 -3.99 17.14 34.01
CA GLU A 5 -5.47 17.26 34.14
C GLU A 5 -6.17 17.18 32.76
N HIS A 6 -5.42 17.34 31.67
CA HIS A 6 -5.92 17.33 30.30
C HIS A 6 -5.02 16.46 29.42
N LEU A 7 -5.62 15.79 28.43
CA LEU A 7 -4.89 15.31 27.28
C LEU A 7 -4.70 16.50 26.34
N GLY A 8 -3.59 17.22 26.49
CA GLY A 8 -3.23 18.39 25.70
C GLY A 8 -2.42 18.03 24.47
N ILE A 9 -1.85 19.05 23.80
CA ILE A 9 -1.07 18.89 22.56
C ILE A 9 0.16 18.00 22.81
N GLU A 10 0.88 18.20 23.92
CA GLU A 10 2.06 17.40 24.28
C GLU A 10 1.70 15.93 24.47
N GLN A 11 0.60 15.63 25.21
CA GLN A 11 0.14 14.26 25.44
C GLN A 11 -0.37 13.61 24.15
N LEU A 12 -1.06 14.36 23.27
CA LEU A 12 -1.47 13.88 21.96
C LEU A 12 -0.26 13.50 21.10
N HIS A 13 0.74 14.37 21.06
CA HIS A 13 1.98 14.12 20.33
C HIS A 13 2.72 12.89 20.89
N ALA A 14 2.91 12.84 22.21
CA ALA A 14 3.55 11.70 22.88
C ALA A 14 2.80 10.39 22.60
N TRP A 15 1.47 10.38 22.69
CA TRP A 15 0.67 9.21 22.32
C TRP A 15 0.94 8.72 20.91
N LEU A 16 0.86 9.62 19.92
CA LEU A 16 1.06 9.27 18.50
C LEU A 16 2.48 8.73 18.26
N VAL A 17 3.49 9.35 18.87
CA VAL A 17 4.89 8.90 18.75
C VAL A 17 5.10 7.55 19.43
N HIS A 18 4.60 7.34 20.66
CA HIS A 18 4.72 6.06 21.36
C HIS A 18 3.95 4.94 20.66
N ALA A 19 2.74 5.21 20.18
CA ALA A 19 1.95 4.25 19.40
C ALA A 19 2.66 3.87 18.09
N HIS A 20 3.23 4.87 17.38
CA HIS A 20 4.03 4.64 16.19
C HIS A 20 5.25 3.76 16.51
N ALA A 21 6.03 4.10 17.54
CA ALA A 21 7.22 3.34 17.94
C ALA A 21 6.86 1.88 18.31
N ALA A 22 5.76 1.66 19.03
CA ALA A 22 5.27 0.32 19.35
C ALA A 22 4.91 -0.46 18.09
N CYS A 23 4.20 0.16 17.13
CA CYS A 23 3.82 -0.49 15.88
C CYS A 23 5.02 -0.74 14.97
N VAL A 24 6.04 0.12 14.93
CA VAL A 24 7.32 -0.13 14.24
C VAL A 24 8.00 -1.35 14.84
N ARG A 25 8.14 -1.38 16.16
CA ARG A 25 8.85 -2.46 16.87
C ARG A 25 8.18 -3.83 16.72
N TYR A 26 6.86 -3.87 16.70
CA TYR A 26 6.08 -5.11 16.73
C TYR A 26 5.25 -5.33 15.46
N GLY A 27 5.53 -4.55 14.41
CA GLY A 27 4.83 -4.63 13.14
C GLY A 27 4.92 -6.00 12.48
N GLU A 28 6.08 -6.67 12.53
CA GLU A 28 6.22 -8.04 12.02
C GLU A 28 5.35 -9.05 12.79
N LEU A 29 5.24 -8.90 14.12
CA LEU A 29 4.33 -9.73 14.91
C LEU A 29 2.87 -9.51 14.46
N LEU A 30 2.44 -8.26 14.29
CA LEU A 30 1.11 -7.94 13.78
C LEU A 30 0.90 -8.47 12.36
N ASN A 31 1.90 -8.38 11.48
CA ASN A 31 1.82 -8.92 10.12
C ASN A 31 1.69 -10.44 10.12
N THR A 32 2.38 -11.15 11.04
CA THR A 32 2.25 -12.61 11.16
C THR A 32 0.90 -13.05 11.71
N LEU A 33 0.22 -12.21 12.47
CA LEU A 33 -1.13 -12.46 12.99
C LEU A 33 -2.22 -12.17 11.97
N ASN A 34 -1.91 -11.50 10.87
CA ASN A 34 -2.87 -11.06 9.86
C ASN A 34 -3.31 -12.23 8.94
N GLU A 35 -4.18 -13.10 9.47
CA GLU A 35 -4.78 -14.21 8.73
C GLU A 35 -6.27 -13.98 8.42
N PHE A 36 -6.90 -12.94 8.99
CA PHE A 36 -8.32 -12.68 8.86
C PHE A 36 -8.62 -11.16 8.88
N PRO A 37 -9.64 -10.66 8.14
CA PRO A 37 -10.46 -11.35 7.13
C PRO A 37 -9.75 -11.58 5.80
N VAL A 38 -8.65 -10.87 5.53
CA VAL A 38 -7.79 -11.00 4.35
C VAL A 38 -6.38 -11.30 4.81
N ALA A 39 -5.79 -12.39 4.35
CA ALA A 39 -4.45 -12.82 4.73
C ALA A 39 -3.39 -12.17 3.83
N ASP A 40 -3.22 -10.85 3.92
CA ASP A 40 -2.23 -10.06 3.16
C ASP A 40 -0.94 -9.77 3.93
N SER A 41 -0.94 -10.07 5.25
CA SER A 41 0.22 -9.93 6.15
C SER A 41 0.79 -8.50 6.20
N ASP A 42 -0.05 -7.48 6.17
CA ASP A 42 0.36 -6.09 6.08
C ASP A 42 -0.26 -5.15 7.15
N THR A 43 -1.08 -5.67 8.08
CA THR A 43 -1.75 -4.87 9.12
C THR A 43 -0.77 -4.02 9.93
N GLY A 44 0.35 -4.59 10.38
CA GLY A 44 1.36 -3.87 11.15
C GLY A 44 1.96 -2.71 10.37
N ALA A 45 2.29 -2.93 9.10
CA ALA A 45 2.80 -1.91 8.20
C ALA A 45 1.78 -0.78 7.96
N ASN A 46 0.54 -1.15 7.67
CA ASN A 46 -0.54 -0.22 7.38
C ASN A 46 -0.84 0.73 8.55
N VAL A 47 -0.90 0.19 9.77
CA VAL A 47 -1.09 0.97 11.00
C VAL A 47 0.11 1.86 11.28
N THR A 48 1.34 1.34 11.12
CA THR A 48 2.58 2.11 11.30
C THR A 48 2.62 3.33 10.37
N HIS A 49 2.35 3.17 9.08
CA HIS A 49 2.31 4.30 8.13
C HIS A 49 1.25 5.35 8.48
N THR A 50 0.10 4.90 8.95
CA THR A 50 -0.99 5.81 9.37
C THR A 50 -0.58 6.65 10.58
N LEU A 51 0.01 6.02 11.60
CA LEU A 51 0.53 6.71 12.80
C LEU A 51 1.70 7.63 12.45
N ALA A 52 2.62 7.20 11.59
CA ALA A 52 3.71 8.03 11.10
C ALA A 52 3.20 9.30 10.40
N GLY A 53 2.15 9.17 9.60
CA GLY A 53 1.49 10.31 8.96
C GLY A 53 0.92 11.30 9.98
N ALA A 54 0.23 10.81 11.00
CA ALA A 54 -0.35 11.62 12.08
C ALA A 54 0.73 12.33 12.91
N ALA A 55 1.71 11.59 13.41
CA ALA A 55 2.79 12.12 14.25
C ALA A 55 3.62 13.17 13.49
N ARG A 56 4.02 12.87 12.25
CA ARG A 56 4.78 13.79 11.41
C ARG A 56 4.04 15.10 11.14
N ALA A 57 2.75 15.02 10.79
CA ALA A 57 1.96 16.21 10.52
C ALA A 57 1.90 17.11 11.75
N LEU A 58 1.71 16.54 12.95
CA LEU A 58 1.67 17.28 14.20
C LEU A 58 3.05 17.86 14.56
N THR A 59 4.14 17.10 14.39
CA THR A 59 5.52 17.59 14.62
C THR A 59 5.88 18.79 13.75
N GLN A 60 5.37 18.85 12.51
CA GLN A 60 5.67 19.91 11.56
C GLN A 60 4.74 21.12 11.67
N ALA A 61 3.68 21.04 12.46
CA ALA A 61 2.69 22.10 12.59
C ALA A 61 3.01 23.02 13.77
N ASP A 62 2.86 24.31 13.56
CA ASP A 62 2.87 25.32 14.62
C ASP A 62 1.44 25.58 15.07
N VAL A 63 0.95 24.78 16.02
CA VAL A 63 -0.43 24.82 16.53
C VAL A 63 -0.43 25.10 18.03
N ILE A 64 -1.36 25.92 18.47
CA ILE A 64 -1.51 26.34 19.88
C ILE A 64 -2.85 25.90 20.47
N ASP A 65 -3.78 25.47 19.65
CA ASP A 65 -5.10 24.98 20.05
C ASP A 65 -5.19 23.47 19.89
N PHE A 66 -5.77 22.78 20.87
CA PHE A 66 -5.86 21.33 20.86
C PHE A 66 -6.72 20.79 19.72
N ALA A 67 -7.81 21.48 19.37
CA ALA A 67 -8.68 21.06 18.29
C ALA A 67 -7.96 21.13 16.93
N ASP A 68 -7.15 22.19 16.73
CA ASP A 68 -6.32 22.32 15.53
C ASP A 68 -5.22 21.24 15.49
N ALA A 69 -4.59 20.94 16.62
CA ALA A 69 -3.62 19.87 16.72
C ALA A 69 -4.22 18.50 16.35
N ALA A 70 -5.41 18.19 16.86
CA ALA A 70 -6.13 16.97 16.53
C ALA A 70 -6.54 16.92 15.04
N ALA A 71 -6.93 18.07 14.46
CA ALA A 71 -7.26 18.18 13.04
C ALA A 71 -6.04 17.93 12.15
N VAL A 72 -4.90 18.54 12.48
CA VAL A 72 -3.63 18.33 11.76
C VAL A 72 -3.20 16.87 11.85
N ALA A 73 -3.23 16.26 13.03
CA ALA A 73 -2.86 14.85 13.21
C ALA A 73 -3.78 13.92 12.41
N SER A 74 -5.10 14.15 12.44
CA SER A 74 -6.06 13.32 11.68
C SER A 74 -5.90 13.48 10.17
N ALA A 75 -5.62 14.69 9.67
CA ALA A 75 -5.32 14.91 8.26
C ALA A 75 -4.04 14.17 7.83
N GLY A 76 -3.00 14.21 8.66
CA GLY A 76 -1.78 13.43 8.47
C GLY A 76 -2.03 11.92 8.44
N ALA A 77 -2.89 11.41 9.33
CA ALA A 77 -3.31 10.01 9.33
C ALA A 77 -4.03 9.63 8.03
N VAL A 78 -4.94 10.45 7.54
CA VAL A 78 -5.66 10.22 6.26
C VAL A 78 -4.68 10.15 5.09
N LEU A 79 -3.72 11.06 5.03
CA LEU A 79 -2.67 11.06 4.00
C LEU A 79 -1.73 9.84 4.12
N GLY A 80 -1.40 9.45 5.35
CA GLY A 80 -0.52 8.32 5.66
C GLY A 80 -1.18 6.95 5.55
N ALA A 81 -2.51 6.87 5.56
CA ALA A 81 -3.24 5.62 5.61
C ALA A 81 -2.85 4.64 4.48
N ARG A 82 -2.74 3.36 4.83
CA ARG A 82 -2.47 2.25 3.92
C ARG A 82 -3.42 1.11 4.24
N GLY A 83 -3.79 0.35 3.22
CA GLY A 83 -4.62 -0.83 3.35
C GLY A 83 -5.88 -0.62 4.19
N ASN A 84 -6.60 -1.69 4.46
CA ASN A 84 -7.86 -1.61 5.19
C ASN A 84 -7.67 -1.17 6.65
N SER A 85 -6.68 -1.73 7.36
CA SER A 85 -6.43 -1.43 8.78
C SER A 85 -6.00 0.02 9.00
N GLY A 86 -5.15 0.56 8.11
CA GLY A 86 -4.76 1.97 8.16
C GLY A 86 -5.92 2.92 7.87
N MET A 87 -6.82 2.56 6.96
CA MET A 87 -8.02 3.35 6.66
C MET A 87 -8.98 3.39 7.85
N ILE A 88 -9.18 2.27 8.54
CA ILE A 88 -10.01 2.22 9.75
C ILE A 88 -9.39 3.11 10.84
N LEU A 89 -8.08 3.03 11.06
CA LEU A 89 -7.39 3.86 12.03
C LEU A 89 -7.47 5.35 11.69
N ALA A 90 -7.28 5.71 10.42
CA ALA A 90 -7.41 7.09 9.96
C ALA A 90 -8.84 7.64 10.23
N GLN A 91 -9.87 6.83 10.02
CA GLN A 91 -11.25 7.21 10.34
C GLN A 91 -11.48 7.33 11.86
N CYS A 92 -10.82 6.50 12.67
CA CYS A 92 -10.84 6.65 14.13
C CYS A 92 -10.24 7.99 14.56
N LEU A 93 -9.06 8.35 14.05
CA LEU A 93 -8.39 9.61 14.37
C LEU A 93 -9.16 10.83 13.82
N LEU A 94 -9.84 10.70 12.69
CA LEU A 94 -10.74 11.74 12.19
C LEU A 94 -11.93 11.95 13.13
N ALA A 95 -12.57 10.88 13.59
CA ALA A 95 -13.67 10.95 14.54
C ALA A 95 -13.22 11.49 15.92
N PHE A 96 -11.99 11.16 16.34
CA PHE A 96 -11.35 11.77 17.51
C PHE A 96 -11.23 13.29 17.35
N SER A 97 -10.71 13.74 16.22
CA SER A 97 -10.58 15.16 15.90
C SER A 97 -11.92 15.89 15.87
N GLU A 98 -12.95 15.29 15.25
CA GLU A 98 -14.31 15.85 15.25
C GLU A 98 -14.89 16.00 16.68
N SER A 99 -14.56 15.06 17.58
CA SER A 99 -14.93 15.15 18.99
C SER A 99 -14.14 16.24 19.71
N ALA A 100 -12.85 16.38 19.41
CA ALA A 100 -11.95 17.38 19.96
C ALA A 100 -12.39 18.84 19.66
N GLN A 101 -13.09 19.08 18.54
CA GLN A 101 -13.65 20.41 18.21
C GLN A 101 -14.64 20.94 19.25
N LYS A 102 -15.17 20.07 20.12
CA LYS A 102 -16.12 20.42 21.19
C LYS A 102 -15.46 20.56 22.56
N ALA A 103 -14.17 20.27 22.62
CA ALA A 103 -13.39 20.27 23.84
C ALA A 103 -12.85 21.68 24.20
N PRO A 104 -12.38 21.90 25.45
CA PRO A 104 -11.61 23.10 25.77
C PRO A 104 -10.33 23.19 24.94
N SER A 105 -9.87 24.41 24.67
CA SER A 105 -8.65 24.67 23.88
C SER A 105 -7.37 24.05 24.47
N GLN A 106 -7.35 23.78 25.77
CA GLN A 106 -6.23 23.17 26.48
C GLN A 106 -6.14 21.65 26.27
N GLY A 107 -7.24 20.98 25.89
CA GLY A 107 -7.28 19.55 25.68
C GLY A 107 -8.50 18.86 26.28
N LEU A 108 -8.49 17.52 26.22
CA LEU A 108 -9.57 16.66 26.70
C LEU A 108 -9.43 16.40 28.21
N ARG A 109 -10.46 16.69 28.96
CA ARG A 109 -10.65 16.20 30.34
C ARG A 109 -11.22 14.77 30.29
N PRO A 110 -11.36 14.08 31.41
CA PRO A 110 -11.92 12.72 31.47
C PRO A 110 -13.20 12.50 30.65
N VAL A 111 -14.16 13.42 30.76
CA VAL A 111 -15.46 13.32 30.06
C VAL A 111 -15.29 13.45 28.53
N GLU A 112 -14.48 14.41 28.10
CA GLU A 112 -14.23 14.62 26.67
C GLU A 112 -13.38 13.50 26.08
N LEU A 113 -12.43 12.92 26.85
CA LEU A 113 -11.65 11.77 26.38
C LEU A 113 -12.55 10.56 26.14
N VAL A 114 -13.44 10.23 27.07
CA VAL A 114 -14.40 9.14 26.87
C VAL A 114 -15.27 9.38 25.65
N ALA A 115 -15.77 10.61 25.46
CA ALA A 115 -16.55 10.96 24.28
C ALA A 115 -15.75 10.79 22.97
N ALA A 116 -14.44 11.11 23.00
CA ALA A 116 -13.54 10.93 21.88
C ALA A 116 -13.26 9.45 21.58
N LEU A 117 -13.02 8.61 22.60
CA LEU A 117 -12.88 7.15 22.44
C LEU A 117 -14.15 6.51 21.85
N GLN A 118 -15.32 6.93 22.33
CA GLN A 118 -16.60 6.49 21.76
C GLN A 118 -16.78 6.96 20.31
N ALA A 119 -16.31 8.18 19.96
CA ALA A 119 -16.32 8.66 18.60
C ALA A 119 -15.39 7.82 17.71
N MET A 120 -14.20 7.46 18.18
CA MET A 120 -13.29 6.54 17.46
C MET A 120 -13.94 5.19 17.21
N ALA A 121 -14.62 4.59 18.18
CA ALA A 121 -15.32 3.32 18.01
C ALA A 121 -16.43 3.41 16.94
N ARG A 122 -17.20 4.50 16.92
CA ARG A 122 -18.19 4.75 15.85
C ARG A 122 -17.51 4.99 14.50
N GLY A 123 -16.38 5.67 14.49
CA GLY A 123 -15.56 5.90 13.30
C GLY A 123 -15.07 4.60 12.69
N ALA A 124 -14.58 3.66 13.50
CA ALA A 124 -14.13 2.35 13.05
C ALA A 124 -15.25 1.58 12.32
N VAL A 125 -16.47 1.58 12.86
CA VAL A 125 -17.64 0.95 12.21
C VAL A 125 -17.97 1.63 10.89
N LYS A 126 -17.92 2.97 10.85
CA LYS A 126 -18.24 3.76 9.65
C LYS A 126 -17.22 3.56 8.52
N ALA A 127 -15.98 3.21 8.87
CA ALA A 127 -14.90 3.07 7.89
C ALA A 127 -15.13 1.93 6.90
N VAL A 128 -15.83 0.87 7.28
CA VAL A 128 -15.99 -0.35 6.49
C VAL A 128 -17.44 -0.56 6.05
N SER A 129 -17.62 -1.17 4.89
CA SER A 129 -18.96 -1.48 4.36
C SER A 129 -19.61 -2.63 5.10
N HIS A 130 -18.84 -3.61 5.58
CA HIS A 130 -19.29 -4.80 6.30
C HIS A 130 -18.46 -4.99 7.58
N PRO A 131 -18.89 -4.39 8.71
CA PRO A 131 -18.21 -4.56 9.98
C PRO A 131 -18.21 -6.02 10.43
N VAL A 132 -17.04 -6.52 10.86
CA VAL A 132 -16.86 -7.89 11.33
C VAL A 132 -16.50 -7.87 12.82
N GLU A 133 -17.20 -8.69 13.62
CA GLU A 133 -16.90 -8.84 15.05
C GLU A 133 -15.62 -9.65 15.26
N GLY A 134 -14.94 -9.40 16.40
CA GLY A 134 -13.68 -10.05 16.74
C GLY A 134 -12.48 -9.44 16.01
N THR A 135 -12.58 -8.19 15.54
CA THR A 135 -11.54 -7.50 14.79
C THR A 135 -11.17 -6.16 15.45
N PHE A 136 -10.38 -5.35 14.76
CA PHE A 136 -10.07 -3.95 15.08
C PHE A 136 -11.29 -3.21 15.66
N ILE A 137 -12.47 -3.39 15.05
CA ILE A 137 -13.70 -2.70 15.45
C ILE A 137 -14.14 -3.12 16.86
N SER A 138 -14.09 -4.40 17.17
CA SER A 138 -14.47 -4.92 18.50
C SER A 138 -13.51 -4.43 19.58
N ALA A 139 -12.19 -4.44 19.31
CA ALA A 139 -11.18 -3.95 20.24
C ALA A 139 -11.35 -2.45 20.54
N MET A 140 -11.61 -1.64 19.51
CA MET A 140 -11.85 -0.20 19.71
C MET A 140 -13.15 0.06 20.49
N ARG A 141 -14.19 -0.74 20.28
CA ARG A 141 -15.46 -0.67 21.01
C ARG A 141 -15.28 -1.04 22.49
N SER A 142 -14.56 -2.14 22.77
CA SER A 142 -14.28 -2.58 24.14
C SER A 142 -13.44 -1.56 24.89
N ALA A 143 -12.42 -0.97 24.26
CA ALA A 143 -11.64 0.11 24.85
C ALA A 143 -12.52 1.32 25.21
N ALA A 144 -13.37 1.77 24.30
CA ALA A 144 -14.26 2.90 24.52
C ALA A 144 -15.30 2.62 25.63
N GLN A 145 -15.82 1.38 25.69
CA GLN A 145 -16.78 0.97 26.72
C GLN A 145 -16.13 0.91 28.11
N ALA A 146 -14.96 0.31 28.23
CA ALA A 146 -14.23 0.23 29.51
C ALA A 146 -13.90 1.62 30.07
N GLY A 147 -13.49 2.56 29.20
CA GLY A 147 -13.31 3.97 29.59
C GLY A 147 -14.60 4.64 30.05
N ALA A 148 -15.72 4.37 29.39
CA ALA A 148 -17.04 4.90 29.76
C ALA A 148 -17.52 4.34 31.10
N ASP A 149 -17.36 3.05 31.31
CA ASP A 149 -17.72 2.39 32.58
C ASP A 149 -16.91 2.95 33.75
N THR A 150 -15.64 3.29 33.52
CA THR A 150 -14.79 3.95 34.53
C THR A 150 -15.30 5.36 34.84
N LEU A 151 -15.69 6.11 33.83
CA LEU A 151 -16.25 7.46 34.01
C LEU A 151 -17.54 7.42 34.85
N ASP A 152 -18.41 6.44 34.57
CA ASP A 152 -19.71 6.32 35.25
C ASP A 152 -19.59 5.79 36.70
N ASN A 153 -18.59 4.95 36.97
CA ASN A 153 -18.44 4.28 38.27
C ASN A 153 -17.46 5.01 39.25
N SER A 154 -16.62 5.93 38.74
CA SER A 154 -15.69 6.68 39.60
C SER A 154 -16.28 8.02 40.03
N ALA A 155 -16.17 8.35 41.29
CA ALA A 155 -16.60 9.65 41.82
C ALA A 155 -15.70 10.82 41.35
N ARG A 156 -14.46 10.53 40.97
CA ARG A 156 -13.47 11.49 40.43
C ARG A 156 -12.56 10.77 39.43
N PRO A 157 -13.07 10.48 38.25
CA PRO A 157 -12.31 9.76 37.26
C PRO A 157 -11.11 10.61 36.79
N THR A 158 -9.95 9.98 36.70
CA THR A 158 -8.71 10.58 36.20
C THR A 158 -8.46 10.12 34.75
N LEU A 159 -7.61 10.85 34.03
CA LEU A 159 -7.17 10.42 32.70
C LEU A 159 -6.36 9.11 32.77
N GLU A 160 -5.53 8.94 33.81
CA GLU A 160 -4.77 7.71 34.06
C GLU A 160 -5.70 6.50 34.19
N GLU A 161 -6.75 6.60 35.04
CA GLU A 161 -7.71 5.50 35.21
C GLU A 161 -8.45 5.16 33.92
N ILE A 162 -8.93 6.18 33.19
CA ILE A 162 -9.68 5.97 31.94
C ILE A 162 -8.79 5.34 30.86
N THR A 163 -7.56 5.84 30.70
CA THR A 163 -6.66 5.31 29.67
C THR A 163 -6.19 3.89 30.00
N ALA A 164 -5.92 3.60 31.27
CA ALA A 164 -5.57 2.26 31.72
C ALA A 164 -6.71 1.26 31.51
N THR A 165 -7.96 1.62 31.86
CA THR A 165 -9.11 0.73 31.62
C THR A 165 -9.45 0.59 30.16
N ALA A 166 -9.30 1.64 29.35
CA ALA A 166 -9.45 1.54 27.89
C ALA A 166 -8.41 0.58 27.28
N ALA A 167 -7.15 0.66 27.72
CA ALA A 167 -6.10 -0.29 27.31
C ALA A 167 -6.46 -1.73 27.72
N PHE A 168 -6.94 -1.93 28.95
CA PHE A 168 -7.39 -3.23 29.42
C PHE A 168 -8.57 -3.78 28.62
N GLY A 169 -9.58 -2.96 28.32
CA GLY A 169 -10.69 -3.36 27.46
C GLY A 169 -10.26 -3.78 26.06
N ALA A 170 -9.25 -3.13 25.49
CA ALA A 170 -8.65 -3.57 24.22
C ALA A 170 -7.94 -4.93 24.36
N GLN A 171 -7.23 -5.18 25.48
CA GLN A 171 -6.59 -6.46 25.76
C GLN A 171 -7.60 -7.60 25.92
N GLU A 172 -8.69 -7.38 26.65
CA GLU A 172 -9.77 -8.36 26.81
C GLU A 172 -10.36 -8.74 25.43
N ALA A 173 -10.62 -7.75 24.58
CA ALA A 173 -11.12 -8.01 23.24
C ALA A 173 -10.16 -8.88 22.41
N VAL A 174 -8.84 -8.68 22.52
CA VAL A 174 -7.84 -9.54 21.84
C VAL A 174 -7.95 -10.99 22.33
N VAL A 175 -8.09 -11.20 23.66
CA VAL A 175 -8.25 -12.56 24.22
C VAL A 175 -9.57 -13.20 23.78
N GLU A 176 -10.65 -12.41 23.72
CA GLU A 176 -11.96 -12.90 23.26
C GLU A 176 -11.93 -13.34 21.81
N THR A 177 -11.14 -12.69 20.93
CA THR A 177 -11.04 -13.11 19.52
C THR A 177 -10.54 -14.55 19.38
N VAL A 178 -9.65 -14.98 20.25
CA VAL A 178 -9.14 -16.37 20.31
C VAL A 178 -10.23 -17.35 20.76
N GLY A 179 -11.12 -16.92 21.68
CA GLY A 179 -12.18 -17.76 22.26
C GLY A 179 -13.42 -17.93 21.40
N ILE A 180 -13.87 -16.88 20.73
CA ILE A 180 -15.14 -16.82 19.99
C ILE A 180 -15.07 -17.59 18.67
N GLY A 181 -13.94 -17.53 17.97
CA GLY A 181 -13.84 -18.05 16.62
C GLY A 181 -13.03 -19.33 16.47
N HIS A 182 -12.39 -19.84 17.53
CA HIS A 182 -11.34 -20.88 17.41
C HIS A 182 -10.27 -20.51 16.35
N GLY A 183 -10.08 -19.21 16.12
CA GLY A 183 -9.19 -18.64 15.11
C GLY A 183 -7.93 -18.02 15.73
N PRO A 184 -7.00 -17.57 14.88
CA PRO A 184 -5.85 -16.80 15.30
C PRO A 184 -6.26 -15.46 15.90
N VAL A 185 -5.36 -14.86 16.69
CA VAL A 185 -5.50 -13.47 17.16
C VAL A 185 -5.69 -12.55 15.95
N ASP A 186 -6.66 -11.66 16.01
CA ASP A 186 -6.84 -10.64 14.99
C ASP A 186 -5.74 -9.57 15.07
N ALA A 187 -5.02 -9.36 13.97
CA ALA A 187 -3.93 -8.39 13.90
C ALA A 187 -4.39 -6.95 14.14
N GLY A 188 -5.59 -6.60 13.67
CA GLY A 188 -6.19 -5.30 13.88
C GLY A 188 -6.56 -5.04 15.34
N ALA A 189 -7.09 -6.05 16.04
CA ALA A 189 -7.34 -5.97 17.48
C ALA A 189 -6.03 -5.81 18.25
N GLY A 190 -4.98 -6.55 17.89
CA GLY A 190 -3.63 -6.40 18.43
C GLY A 190 -3.06 -5.00 18.23
N ALA A 191 -3.27 -4.40 17.06
CA ALA A 191 -2.83 -3.04 16.80
C ALA A 191 -3.55 -2.01 17.68
N ILE A 192 -4.87 -2.11 17.87
CA ILE A 192 -5.63 -1.24 18.79
C ILE A 192 -5.15 -1.41 20.22
N MET A 193 -4.87 -2.63 20.64
CA MET A 193 -4.32 -2.87 21.98
C MET A 193 -2.99 -2.11 22.17
N LEU A 194 -2.05 -2.17 21.22
CA LEU A 194 -0.78 -1.43 21.28
C LEU A 194 -1.01 0.09 21.29
N ILE A 195 -1.96 0.60 20.51
CA ILE A 195 -2.28 2.03 20.46
C ILE A 195 -2.89 2.51 21.78
N MET A 196 -3.77 1.74 22.39
CA MET A 196 -4.40 2.11 23.66
C MET A 196 -3.43 1.97 24.84
N THR A 197 -2.57 0.96 24.86
CA THR A 197 -1.52 0.85 25.90
C THR A 197 -0.51 1.99 25.80
N ALA A 198 -0.12 2.39 24.58
CA ALA A 198 0.72 3.56 24.39
C ALA A 198 0.07 4.86 24.91
N LEU A 199 -1.27 5.00 24.78
CA LEU A 199 -2.00 6.12 25.38
C LEU A 199 -1.94 6.07 26.92
N ALA A 200 -2.13 4.89 27.51
CA ALA A 200 -2.08 4.72 28.96
C ALA A 200 -0.68 5.00 29.53
N ASP A 201 0.38 4.58 28.83
CA ASP A 201 1.77 4.83 29.23
C ASP A 201 2.12 6.33 29.24
N VAL A 202 1.47 7.17 28.42
CA VAL A 202 1.63 8.64 28.48
C VAL A 202 1.18 9.21 29.84
N PHE A 203 0.16 8.64 30.47
CA PHE A 203 -0.37 9.07 31.75
C PHE A 203 0.23 8.32 32.95
N ASN A 204 0.89 7.20 32.70
CA ASN A 204 1.61 6.43 33.72
C ASN A 204 3.03 6.07 33.23
N PRO A 205 3.97 7.02 33.19
CA PRO A 205 5.31 6.79 32.66
C PRO A 205 6.18 5.84 33.49
N GLN A 206 5.73 5.45 34.70
CA GLN A 206 6.38 4.42 35.53
C GLN A 206 5.88 3.01 35.21
N GLY A 207 4.79 2.89 34.43
CA GLY A 207 4.25 1.62 33.94
C GLY A 207 4.91 1.21 32.63
N ASP A 208 4.77 -0.09 32.29
CA ASP A 208 5.11 -0.64 30.98
C ASP A 208 3.93 -1.50 30.51
N LEU A 209 2.81 -0.85 30.24
CA LEU A 209 1.61 -1.54 29.77
C LEU A 209 1.81 -2.04 28.33
N THR A 210 2.54 -1.29 27.51
CA THR A 210 2.87 -1.69 26.16
C THR A 210 3.75 -2.95 26.15
N GLY A 211 4.78 -3.05 26.98
CA GLY A 211 5.60 -4.25 27.09
C GLY A 211 4.81 -5.47 27.58
N THR A 212 3.90 -5.28 28.54
CA THR A 212 3.01 -6.33 29.01
C THR A 212 2.07 -6.83 27.90
N ALA A 213 1.47 -5.92 27.16
CA ALA A 213 0.59 -6.23 26.03
C ALA A 213 1.31 -7.04 24.93
N VAL A 214 2.54 -6.68 24.62
CA VAL A 214 3.37 -7.38 23.64
C VAL A 214 3.71 -8.81 24.08
N ASN A 215 4.08 -8.99 25.36
CA ASN A 215 4.32 -10.34 25.87
C ASN A 215 3.07 -11.21 25.72
N MET A 216 1.90 -10.67 26.03
CA MET A 216 0.62 -11.36 25.82
C MET A 216 0.38 -11.71 24.35
N LEU A 217 0.60 -10.77 23.40
CA LEU A 217 0.46 -11.05 21.96
C LEU A 217 1.42 -12.14 21.50
N THR A 218 2.65 -12.11 22.00
CA THR A 218 3.67 -13.10 21.65
C THR A 218 3.28 -14.49 22.14
N ASP A 219 2.81 -14.60 23.38
CA ASP A 219 2.35 -15.86 23.96
C ASP A 219 1.12 -16.42 23.21
N LEU A 220 0.16 -15.55 22.89
CA LEU A 220 -1.01 -15.93 22.10
C LEU A 220 -0.65 -16.38 20.69
N SER A 221 0.33 -15.75 20.07
CA SER A 221 0.81 -16.13 18.71
C SER A 221 1.48 -17.50 18.68
N GLN A 222 2.26 -17.84 19.72
CA GLN A 222 2.97 -19.12 19.82
C GLN A 222 2.04 -20.32 20.12
N ASN A 223 0.94 -20.07 20.80
CA ASN A 223 -0.04 -21.09 21.17
C ASN A 223 -1.05 -21.37 20.05
N ASN A 224 -0.97 -20.67 18.94
CA ASN A 224 -1.92 -20.74 17.83
C ASN A 224 -1.52 -21.84 16.84
N THR A 225 -1.84 -23.10 17.16
CA THR A 225 -1.62 -24.26 16.26
C THR A 225 -2.76 -24.39 15.28
N SER A 226 -2.45 -24.14 14.02
CA SER A 226 -3.13 -24.58 12.77
C SER A 226 -4.67 -24.62 12.79
N HIS A 227 -5.31 -23.57 12.33
CA HIS A 227 -6.69 -23.62 11.91
C HIS A 227 -6.83 -23.42 10.39
N LYS A 228 -7.85 -24.10 9.82
CA LYS A 228 -8.21 -24.01 8.40
C LYS A 228 -8.47 -22.55 8.02
N ARG A 229 -7.71 -22.05 7.04
CA ARG A 229 -7.96 -20.78 6.40
C ARG A 229 -9.38 -20.71 5.89
N VAL A 230 -10.17 -19.80 6.42
CA VAL A 230 -11.40 -19.35 5.78
C VAL A 230 -10.97 -18.22 4.84
N SER A 231 -10.67 -18.57 3.60
CA SER A 231 -10.42 -17.56 2.56
C SER A 231 -11.75 -16.94 2.17
N GLY A 232 -12.04 -15.74 2.63
CA GLY A 232 -12.96 -14.86 1.93
C GLY A 232 -12.42 -14.65 0.50
N ARG A 233 -13.30 -14.64 -0.51
CA ARG A 233 -12.92 -14.31 -1.89
C ARG A 233 -12.67 -12.80 -1.91
N SER A 234 -11.42 -12.38 -1.93
CA SER A 234 -11.02 -10.98 -2.14
C SER A 234 -10.75 -10.74 -3.61
N GLY A 235 -10.96 -9.50 -4.08
CA GLY A 235 -10.60 -9.10 -5.43
C GLY A 235 -9.11 -9.32 -5.72
N GLU A 236 -8.75 -9.50 -6.99
CA GLU A 236 -7.35 -9.78 -7.41
C GLU A 236 -6.42 -8.59 -7.15
N PHE A 237 -6.94 -7.36 -7.20
CA PHE A 237 -6.15 -6.14 -7.09
C PHE A 237 -6.62 -5.27 -5.94
N GLU A 238 -5.67 -4.64 -5.25
CA GLU A 238 -5.88 -3.52 -4.37
C GLU A 238 -5.68 -2.22 -5.14
N VAL A 239 -6.62 -1.29 -5.00
CA VAL A 239 -6.57 0.03 -5.62
C VAL A 239 -6.66 1.09 -4.53
N MET A 240 -5.69 1.99 -4.49
CA MET A 240 -5.66 3.12 -3.55
C MET A 240 -5.41 4.42 -4.27
N TYR A 241 -6.09 5.50 -3.87
CA TYR A 241 -5.86 6.84 -4.40
C TYR A 241 -6.42 7.94 -3.49
N LEU A 242 -5.98 9.16 -3.75
CA LEU A 242 -6.55 10.38 -3.18
C LEU A 242 -7.47 11.06 -4.20
N TRP A 243 -8.62 11.56 -3.74
CA TRP A 243 -9.61 12.21 -4.58
C TRP A 243 -10.27 13.40 -3.88
N ASN A 244 -10.28 14.56 -4.57
CA ASN A 244 -11.03 15.73 -4.09
C ASN A 244 -12.49 15.60 -4.52
N ALA A 245 -13.38 15.61 -3.54
CA ALA A 245 -14.81 15.39 -3.76
C ALA A 245 -15.68 16.07 -2.70
N THR A 246 -16.98 16.18 -2.98
CA THR A 246 -17.97 16.47 -1.96
C THR A 246 -18.32 15.22 -1.15
N ALA A 247 -18.88 15.38 0.05
CA ALA A 247 -19.35 14.25 0.86
C ALA A 247 -20.37 13.38 0.10
N PHE A 248 -21.25 13.98 -0.70
CA PHE A 248 -22.22 13.26 -1.52
C PHE A 248 -21.55 12.41 -2.62
N GLN A 249 -20.53 12.97 -3.27
CA GLN A 249 -19.76 12.26 -4.29
C GLN A 249 -18.99 11.08 -3.68
N ALA A 250 -18.36 11.28 -2.52
CA ALA A 250 -17.62 10.25 -1.80
C ALA A 250 -18.54 9.09 -1.39
N GLU A 251 -19.73 9.38 -0.85
CA GLU A 251 -20.71 8.34 -0.50
C GLU A 251 -21.25 7.59 -1.72
N ARG A 252 -21.47 8.30 -2.83
CA ARG A 252 -21.87 7.67 -4.09
C ARG A 252 -20.80 6.75 -4.66
N LEU A 253 -19.51 7.20 -4.59
CA LEU A 253 -18.37 6.38 -4.98
C LEU A 253 -18.28 5.14 -4.10
N ARG A 254 -18.36 5.29 -2.77
CA ARG A 254 -18.32 4.18 -1.82
C ARG A 254 -19.35 3.09 -2.14
N LYS A 255 -20.58 3.50 -2.47
CA LYS A 255 -21.64 2.54 -2.88
C LYS A 255 -21.31 1.85 -4.19
N GLY A 256 -20.86 2.60 -5.21
CA GLY A 256 -20.49 2.01 -6.50
C GLY A 256 -19.31 1.05 -6.40
N LEU A 257 -18.31 1.37 -5.57
CA LEU A 257 -17.19 0.47 -5.32
C LEU A 257 -17.63 -0.83 -4.63
N GLY A 258 -18.63 -0.76 -3.73
CA GLY A 258 -19.21 -1.96 -3.09
C GLY A 258 -19.91 -2.92 -4.05
N GLU A 259 -20.27 -2.47 -5.26
CA GLU A 259 -20.86 -3.31 -6.31
C GLU A 259 -19.80 -4.06 -7.13
N ILE A 260 -18.55 -3.55 -7.17
CA ILE A 260 -17.48 -4.08 -8.03
C ILE A 260 -16.30 -4.65 -7.24
N GLY A 261 -16.35 -4.57 -5.91
CA GLY A 261 -15.24 -5.01 -5.07
C GLY A 261 -15.63 -5.21 -3.61
N ASP A 262 -14.68 -5.58 -2.82
CA ASP A 262 -14.77 -5.75 -1.36
C ASP A 262 -13.72 -4.89 -0.64
N SER A 263 -13.69 -4.93 0.70
CA SER A 263 -12.77 -4.15 1.53
C SER A 263 -12.80 -2.64 1.20
N VAL A 264 -13.98 -2.13 0.85
CA VAL A 264 -14.17 -0.74 0.42
C VAL A 264 -14.08 0.20 1.61
N ALA A 265 -13.15 1.15 1.55
CA ALA A 265 -13.05 2.25 2.47
C ALA A 265 -12.89 3.59 1.71
N VAL A 266 -13.66 4.59 2.11
CA VAL A 266 -13.57 5.98 1.60
C VAL A 266 -13.54 6.89 2.81
N VAL A 267 -12.37 7.43 3.14
CA VAL A 267 -12.09 8.17 4.37
C VAL A 267 -11.63 9.59 4.06
N GLY A 268 -12.22 10.55 4.72
CA GLY A 268 -11.89 11.96 4.59
C GLY A 268 -12.93 12.84 5.26
N ALA A 269 -12.63 14.13 5.37
CA ALA A 269 -13.52 15.14 5.86
C ALA A 269 -13.72 16.25 4.83
N VAL A 270 -14.85 16.92 4.88
CA VAL A 270 -15.16 18.07 4.05
C VAL A 270 -15.02 19.37 4.84
N ASP A 271 -14.63 20.42 4.16
CA ASP A 271 -14.57 21.76 4.68
C ASP A 271 -15.97 22.45 4.71
N SER A 272 -16.00 23.72 5.08
CA SER A 272 -17.23 24.54 5.11
C SER A 272 -17.88 24.73 3.73
N LEU A 273 -17.14 24.46 2.63
CA LEU A 273 -17.63 24.50 1.26
C LEU A 273 -18.09 23.12 0.76
N ASN A 274 -18.16 22.14 1.67
CA ASN A 274 -18.53 20.76 1.38
C ASN A 274 -17.56 20.07 0.38
N MET A 275 -16.30 20.50 0.33
CA MET A 275 -15.22 19.86 -0.44
C MET A 275 -14.20 19.26 0.51
N GLY A 276 -13.69 18.11 0.16
CA GLY A 276 -12.66 17.43 0.97
C GLY A 276 -11.76 16.54 0.15
N LEU A 277 -10.62 16.20 0.75
CA LEU A 277 -9.73 15.19 0.23
C LEU A 277 -10.11 13.85 0.84
N PHE A 278 -10.49 12.92 -0.01
CA PHE A 278 -10.83 11.55 0.38
C PHE A 278 -9.72 10.59 -0.05
N HIS A 279 -9.39 9.71 0.86
CA HIS A 279 -8.57 8.53 0.58
C HIS A 279 -9.51 7.37 0.26
N VAL A 280 -9.26 6.70 -0.85
CA VAL A 280 -10.05 5.57 -1.34
C VAL A 280 -9.20 4.31 -1.35
N HIS A 281 -9.78 3.21 -0.89
CA HIS A 281 -9.21 1.86 -0.88
C HIS A 281 -10.30 0.85 -1.28
N VAL A 282 -9.95 -0.09 -2.16
CA VAL A 282 -10.86 -1.16 -2.57
C VAL A 282 -10.07 -2.36 -3.11
N HIS A 283 -10.56 -3.58 -2.81
CA HIS A 283 -10.13 -4.81 -3.46
C HIS A 283 -11.10 -5.16 -4.59
N THR A 284 -10.60 -5.37 -5.81
CA THR A 284 -11.45 -5.58 -6.99
C THR A 284 -10.75 -6.42 -8.06
N ASP A 285 -11.52 -7.12 -8.88
CA ASP A 285 -11.02 -7.79 -10.08
C ASP A 285 -10.90 -6.81 -11.28
N ASN A 286 -11.50 -5.62 -11.18
CA ASN A 286 -11.49 -4.60 -12.23
C ASN A 286 -10.93 -3.26 -11.73
N PRO A 287 -9.60 -3.11 -11.63
CA PRO A 287 -8.96 -1.93 -11.03
C PRO A 287 -9.26 -0.63 -11.79
N ARG A 288 -9.52 -0.68 -13.09
CA ARG A 288 -9.89 0.51 -13.87
C ARG A 288 -11.28 1.04 -13.53
N ALA A 289 -12.23 0.15 -13.29
CA ALA A 289 -13.59 0.54 -12.90
C ALA A 289 -13.64 1.13 -11.49
N ALA A 290 -12.61 0.90 -10.67
CA ALA A 290 -12.49 1.46 -9.34
C ALA A 290 -12.03 2.93 -9.32
N LEU A 291 -11.51 3.46 -10.43
CA LEU A 291 -11.13 4.87 -10.53
C LEU A 291 -12.38 5.78 -10.51
N PRO A 292 -12.28 7.03 -10.01
CA PRO A 292 -13.43 7.89 -9.90
C PRO A 292 -13.97 8.24 -11.29
N PRO A 293 -15.30 8.29 -11.47
CA PRO A 293 -15.91 8.52 -12.79
C PRO A 293 -15.79 9.98 -13.26
N TYR A 294 -15.38 10.88 -12.39
CA TYR A 294 -15.16 12.30 -12.68
C TYR A 294 -14.13 12.90 -11.72
N GLY A 295 -13.51 13.98 -12.16
CA GLY A 295 -12.38 14.58 -11.45
C GLY A 295 -11.11 13.77 -11.68
N LYS A 296 -10.02 14.21 -11.03
CA LYS A 296 -8.70 13.56 -11.16
C LYS A 296 -8.35 12.86 -9.85
N ALA A 297 -8.11 11.55 -9.91
CA ALA A 297 -7.45 10.82 -8.84
C ALA A 297 -5.97 11.21 -8.79
N ARG A 298 -5.40 11.26 -7.59
CA ARG A 298 -3.98 11.53 -7.34
C ARG A 298 -3.38 10.41 -6.52
N GLN A 299 -2.07 10.20 -6.66
CA GLN A 299 -1.34 9.16 -5.93
C GLN A 299 -2.02 7.78 -6.10
N VAL A 300 -2.35 7.44 -7.34
CA VAL A 300 -3.02 6.18 -7.66
C VAL A 300 -1.97 5.06 -7.62
N CYS A 301 -2.15 4.14 -6.69
CA CYS A 301 -1.33 2.95 -6.53
C CYS A 301 -2.21 1.71 -6.70
N ILE A 302 -1.76 0.77 -7.53
CA ILE A 302 -2.46 -0.50 -7.75
C ILE A 302 -1.45 -1.63 -7.60
N ARG A 303 -1.78 -2.62 -6.76
CA ARG A 303 -0.98 -3.83 -6.61
C ARG A 303 -1.85 -5.08 -6.73
N ARG A 304 -1.25 -6.19 -7.12
CA ARG A 304 -1.91 -7.48 -7.08
C ARG A 304 -1.87 -8.03 -5.66
N LEU A 305 -3.02 -8.43 -5.15
CA LEU A 305 -3.11 -9.16 -3.88
C LEU A 305 -2.63 -10.60 -4.09
N ARG A 306 -1.77 -11.09 -3.20
CA ARG A 306 -1.29 -12.47 -3.25
C ARG A 306 -2.44 -13.39 -2.85
N SER A 307 -3.02 -14.12 -3.80
CA SER A 307 -3.97 -15.18 -3.47
C SER A 307 -3.22 -16.33 -2.81
N SER A 308 -3.77 -16.88 -1.72
CA SER A 308 -3.26 -18.09 -1.06
C SER A 308 -3.37 -19.36 -1.93
N HIS A 309 -3.96 -19.25 -3.10
CA HIS A 309 -4.08 -20.31 -4.11
C HIS A 309 -3.16 -19.96 -5.28
N THR A 310 -2.01 -20.59 -5.33
CA THR A 310 -1.16 -20.63 -6.51
C THR A 310 -1.80 -21.52 -7.57
N GLU A 311 -2.75 -20.95 -8.33
CA GLU A 311 -2.89 -21.40 -9.71
C GLU A 311 -1.87 -20.61 -10.53
N PRO A 312 -1.06 -21.27 -11.37
CA PRO A 312 -0.19 -20.56 -12.30
C PRO A 312 -1.05 -19.63 -13.16
N PRO A 313 -0.57 -18.45 -13.55
CA PRO A 313 -1.35 -17.54 -14.37
C PRO A 313 -1.78 -18.26 -15.63
N THR A 314 -3.07 -18.57 -15.75
CA THR A 314 -3.67 -18.96 -17.02
C THR A 314 -3.48 -17.77 -17.93
N ASN A 315 -2.84 -17.97 -19.08
CA ASN A 315 -2.64 -16.96 -20.10
C ASN A 315 -4.00 -16.27 -20.38
N PRO A 316 -4.23 -15.04 -19.92
CA PRO A 316 -5.54 -14.39 -20.04
C PRO A 316 -5.88 -13.98 -21.47
N TYR A 317 -4.92 -14.15 -22.37
CA TYR A 317 -5.03 -13.77 -23.78
C TYR A 317 -5.02 -15.03 -24.64
N GLY A 318 -6.05 -15.87 -24.54
CA GLY A 318 -6.36 -17.09 -25.29
C GLY A 318 -5.78 -17.29 -26.71
N PHE A 319 -4.48 -17.16 -26.88
CA PHE A 319 -3.81 -17.49 -28.11
C PHE A 319 -3.36 -18.94 -28.06
N ASN A 320 -4.11 -19.80 -28.73
CA ASN A 320 -3.65 -21.13 -29.12
C ASN A 320 -2.47 -20.95 -30.09
N ALA A 321 -1.26 -21.01 -29.57
CA ALA A 321 -0.08 -21.20 -30.39
C ALA A 321 -0.16 -22.61 -31.02
N ARG A 322 -0.66 -22.69 -32.22
CA ARG A 322 -0.42 -23.83 -33.11
C ARG A 322 0.90 -23.53 -33.85
N GLY A 323 1.99 -24.07 -33.36
CA GLY A 323 3.29 -23.98 -34.02
C GLY A 323 4.37 -24.06 -32.94
N GLY A 324 5.26 -25.04 -33.03
CA GLY A 324 6.32 -25.23 -32.06
C GLY A 324 7.27 -24.04 -32.09
N SER A 325 7.20 -23.18 -31.07
CA SER A 325 8.22 -22.17 -30.84
C SER A 325 9.09 -22.60 -29.67
N ASN A 326 10.36 -22.26 -29.72
CA ASN A 326 11.32 -22.37 -28.63
C ASN A 326 11.10 -21.31 -27.53
N VAL A 327 9.87 -20.85 -27.36
CA VAL A 327 9.45 -20.19 -26.13
C VAL A 327 9.59 -21.26 -25.06
N ILE A 328 10.53 -21.08 -24.14
CA ILE A 328 10.68 -21.95 -22.98
C ILE A 328 9.34 -21.91 -22.27
N PRO A 329 8.54 -22.99 -22.27
CA PRO A 329 7.22 -22.97 -21.65
C PRO A 329 7.39 -22.66 -20.18
N LEU A 330 6.55 -21.81 -19.62
CA LEU A 330 6.50 -21.51 -18.18
C LEU A 330 6.46 -22.80 -17.32
N GLU A 331 6.01 -23.91 -17.88
CA GLU A 331 5.98 -25.24 -17.27
C GLU A 331 7.37 -25.82 -16.93
N ARG A 332 8.45 -25.35 -17.56
CA ARG A 332 9.81 -25.73 -17.17
C ARG A 332 10.29 -25.03 -15.90
N PHE A 333 9.60 -23.98 -15.50
CA PHE A 333 9.85 -23.22 -14.26
C PHE A 333 8.91 -23.62 -13.12
N SER A 334 8.11 -24.68 -13.24
CA SER A 334 7.39 -25.25 -12.12
C SER A 334 8.38 -25.93 -11.17
N ALA A 335 9.02 -25.11 -10.34
CA ALA A 335 9.85 -25.59 -9.27
C ALA A 335 9.02 -26.44 -8.30
N LYS A 336 9.58 -27.57 -7.91
CA LYS A 336 9.11 -28.44 -6.83
C LYS A 336 8.62 -27.61 -5.66
N ARG A 337 7.39 -27.87 -5.21
CA ARG A 337 6.79 -27.27 -4.01
C ARG A 337 7.83 -27.20 -2.90
N PRO A 338 8.16 -26.02 -2.36
CA PRO A 338 8.95 -25.95 -1.15
C PRO A 338 8.14 -26.54 -0.01
N SER A 339 8.80 -27.40 0.77
CA SER A 339 8.28 -27.94 2.01
C SER A 339 7.89 -26.81 2.95
N LYS A 340 6.95 -27.07 3.87
CA LYS A 340 6.40 -26.19 4.92
C LYS A 340 7.44 -25.63 5.92
N ALA A 341 8.62 -25.24 5.50
CA ALA A 341 9.56 -24.49 6.32
C ALA A 341 9.16 -23.02 6.28
N ALA A 342 9.06 -22.42 7.46
CA ALA A 342 8.71 -21.05 7.77
C ALA A 342 8.85 -20.08 6.61
N ARG A 343 7.73 -19.47 6.18
CA ARG A 343 7.74 -18.30 5.29
C ARG A 343 8.47 -17.17 6.03
N LYS A 344 9.77 -17.08 5.82
CA LYS A 344 10.46 -15.81 5.96
C LYS A 344 9.74 -14.83 5.05
N VAL A 345 9.22 -13.74 5.58
CA VAL A 345 8.87 -12.54 4.81
C VAL A 345 10.15 -12.17 4.08
N GLN A 346 10.14 -12.31 2.78
CA GLN A 346 11.38 -12.33 2.03
C GLN A 346 11.72 -10.96 1.53
N ASN A 347 12.97 -10.65 1.60
CA ASN A 347 13.73 -9.58 0.95
C ASN A 347 13.56 -9.64 -0.59
N GLU A 348 12.36 -9.40 -1.09
CA GLU A 348 12.10 -9.25 -2.51
C GLU A 348 12.21 -7.78 -2.83
N ILE A 349 13.15 -7.39 -3.68
CA ILE A 349 13.23 -6.02 -4.20
C ILE A 349 11.93 -5.75 -4.96
N GLY A 350 11.15 -4.75 -4.50
CA GLY A 350 9.91 -4.39 -5.13
C GLY A 350 10.11 -3.61 -6.43
N VAL A 351 9.24 -3.79 -7.40
CA VAL A 351 9.21 -3.02 -8.65
C VAL A 351 8.06 -2.03 -8.60
N ILE A 352 8.34 -0.76 -8.88
CA ILE A 352 7.36 0.31 -9.07
C ILE A 352 7.32 0.63 -10.56
N ALA A 353 6.20 0.36 -11.22
CA ALA A 353 5.99 0.70 -12.62
C ALA A 353 5.15 1.97 -12.75
N CYS A 354 5.75 3.02 -13.29
CA CYS A 354 5.08 4.28 -13.56
C CYS A 354 4.41 4.23 -14.92
N THR A 355 3.14 4.63 -15.03
CA THR A 355 2.41 4.63 -16.29
C THR A 355 1.41 5.77 -16.39
N ARG A 356 1.14 6.25 -17.61
CA ARG A 356 -0.01 7.11 -17.92
C ARG A 356 -1.07 6.37 -18.73
N ALA A 357 -0.82 5.08 -18.99
CA ALA A 357 -1.69 4.22 -19.78
C ALA A 357 -2.56 3.32 -18.88
N PRO A 358 -3.85 3.65 -18.66
CA PRO A 358 -4.73 2.84 -17.80
C PRO A 358 -4.91 1.40 -18.31
N GLY A 359 -4.66 1.14 -19.59
CA GLY A 359 -4.70 -0.20 -20.17
C GLY A 359 -3.57 -1.12 -19.70
N LEU A 360 -2.46 -0.56 -19.22
CA LEU A 360 -1.32 -1.33 -18.75
C LEU A 360 -1.38 -1.71 -17.25
N ILE A 361 -2.37 -1.21 -16.51
CA ILE A 361 -2.52 -1.48 -15.08
C ILE A 361 -2.53 -2.97 -14.78
N VAL A 362 -3.41 -3.72 -15.42
CA VAL A 362 -3.61 -5.15 -15.15
C VAL A 362 -2.38 -5.98 -15.50
N PRO A 363 -1.78 -5.88 -16.71
CA PRO A 363 -0.59 -6.66 -17.03
C PRO A 363 0.60 -6.31 -16.15
N LEU A 364 0.84 -5.03 -15.83
CA LEU A 364 1.93 -4.60 -14.94
C LEU A 364 1.77 -5.13 -13.51
N ALA A 365 0.56 -5.02 -12.95
CA ALA A 365 0.29 -5.55 -11.60
C ALA A 365 0.39 -7.08 -11.55
N ARG A 366 -0.03 -7.78 -12.62
CA ARG A 366 0.14 -9.24 -12.75
C ARG A 366 1.59 -9.67 -12.90
N ALA A 367 2.44 -8.82 -13.49
CA ALA A 367 3.89 -9.02 -13.51
C ALA A 367 4.56 -8.81 -12.15
N GLY A 368 3.82 -8.42 -11.12
CA GLY A 368 4.31 -8.24 -9.74
C GLY A 368 4.71 -6.80 -9.39
N ALA A 369 4.51 -5.84 -10.29
CA ALA A 369 4.81 -4.45 -10.01
C ALA A 369 3.71 -3.78 -9.17
N VAL A 370 4.10 -2.84 -8.31
CA VAL A 370 3.21 -1.79 -7.81
C VAL A 370 3.06 -0.75 -8.91
N VAL A 371 1.86 -0.60 -9.44
CA VAL A 371 1.58 0.30 -10.57
C VAL A 371 1.22 1.68 -10.06
N VAL A 372 1.94 2.69 -10.49
CA VAL A 372 1.65 4.10 -10.22
C VAL A 372 1.09 4.74 -11.49
N LEU A 373 -0.21 5.02 -11.47
CA LEU A 373 -0.89 5.71 -12.56
C LEU A 373 -0.77 7.23 -12.38
N GLU A 374 -0.45 7.96 -13.46
CA GLU A 374 -0.19 9.41 -13.42
C GLU A 374 0.89 9.78 -12.37
N PRO A 375 2.12 9.27 -12.57
CA PRO A 375 3.16 9.33 -11.54
C PRO A 375 3.58 10.75 -11.18
N ASP A 376 3.59 11.02 -9.88
CA ASP A 376 4.26 12.14 -9.24
C ASP A 376 5.18 11.64 -8.10
N SER A 377 5.96 12.52 -7.51
CA SER A 377 6.91 12.14 -6.45
C SER A 377 6.22 11.54 -5.22
N ASP A 378 5.05 12.05 -4.85
CA ASP A 378 4.32 11.58 -3.68
C ASP A 378 3.67 10.21 -3.93
N ALA A 379 3.19 9.96 -5.15
CA ALA A 379 2.68 8.66 -5.56
C ALA A 379 3.78 7.59 -5.52
N ILE A 380 5.00 7.92 -5.98
CA ILE A 380 6.15 7.00 -5.95
C ILE A 380 6.61 6.75 -4.51
N VAL A 381 6.66 7.77 -3.65
CA VAL A 381 6.94 7.60 -2.21
C VAL A 381 5.91 6.70 -1.56
N ARG A 382 4.63 6.87 -1.92
CA ARG A 382 3.54 6.03 -1.43
C ARG A 382 3.73 4.57 -1.86
N ALA A 383 3.96 4.32 -3.15
CA ALA A 383 4.19 2.98 -3.69
C ALA A 383 5.42 2.30 -3.04
N ALA A 384 6.47 3.06 -2.75
CA ALA A 384 7.64 2.56 -2.03
C ALA A 384 7.29 2.07 -0.61
N GLY A 385 6.39 2.78 0.08
CA GLY A 385 5.88 2.35 1.39
C GLY A 385 5.05 1.05 1.33
N ASP A 386 4.35 0.80 0.22
CA ASP A 386 3.54 -0.40 0.04
C ASP A 386 4.39 -1.66 -0.26
N ILE A 387 5.65 -1.49 -0.66
CA ILE A 387 6.56 -2.59 -1.02
C ILE A 387 7.13 -3.30 0.22
N GLN A 388 7.18 -2.65 1.37
CA GLN A 388 7.72 -3.21 2.62
C GLN A 388 9.15 -3.78 2.49
N ASN A 389 9.98 -3.19 1.62
CA ASN A 389 11.34 -3.60 1.37
C ASN A 389 12.27 -2.37 1.44
N PRO A 390 13.47 -2.49 2.02
CA PRO A 390 14.42 -1.38 2.05
C PRO A 390 14.90 -0.92 0.67
N ASN A 391 14.69 -1.71 -0.38
CA ASN A 391 15.07 -1.37 -1.74
C ASN A 391 13.88 -1.55 -2.70
N ALA A 392 13.67 -0.54 -3.55
CA ALA A 392 12.68 -0.58 -4.61
C ALA A 392 13.27 -0.09 -5.94
N PHE A 393 12.86 -0.73 -7.03
CA PHE A 393 13.29 -0.42 -8.37
C PHE A 393 12.18 0.29 -9.14
N VAL A 394 12.41 1.54 -9.52
CA VAL A 394 11.41 2.37 -10.20
C VAL A 394 11.64 2.35 -11.70
N LEU A 395 10.59 2.06 -12.45
CA LEU A 395 10.55 2.07 -13.91
C LEU A 395 9.75 3.29 -14.38
N PRO A 396 10.40 4.40 -14.75
CA PRO A 396 9.71 5.57 -15.29
C PRO A 396 9.14 5.31 -16.70
N CYS A 397 8.09 6.07 -17.07
CA CYS A 397 7.47 5.99 -18.40
C CYS A 397 7.71 7.23 -19.27
N ASP A 398 8.28 8.29 -18.71
CA ASP A 398 8.59 9.55 -19.39
C ASP A 398 9.58 10.40 -18.57
N GLU A 399 10.05 11.53 -19.11
CA GLU A 399 10.97 12.44 -18.43
C GLU A 399 10.39 13.03 -17.14
N ALA A 400 9.08 13.27 -17.10
CA ALA A 400 8.41 13.79 -15.90
C ALA A 400 8.43 12.77 -14.76
N SER A 401 8.19 11.50 -15.06
CA SER A 401 8.26 10.40 -14.07
C SER A 401 9.70 10.08 -13.64
N ILE A 402 10.71 10.26 -14.51
CA ILE A 402 12.12 10.20 -14.12
C ILE A 402 12.41 11.28 -13.07
N SER A 403 12.00 12.52 -13.35
CA SER A 403 12.17 13.65 -12.42
C SER A 403 11.43 13.41 -11.10
N ALA A 404 10.20 12.87 -11.15
CA ALA A 404 9.40 12.50 -10.00
C ALA A 404 10.07 11.40 -9.17
N ALA A 405 10.64 10.36 -9.80
CA ALA A 405 11.35 9.28 -9.13
C ALA A 405 12.58 9.77 -8.38
N HIS A 406 13.37 10.65 -8.98
CA HIS A 406 14.50 11.28 -8.30
C HIS A 406 14.07 12.20 -7.15
N ALA A 407 12.96 12.93 -7.29
CA ALA A 407 12.40 13.74 -6.20
C ALA A 407 11.91 12.86 -5.05
N ALA A 408 11.24 11.74 -5.35
CA ALA A 408 10.80 10.75 -4.39
C ALA A 408 11.98 10.16 -3.61
N SER A 409 13.07 9.80 -4.30
CA SER A 409 14.30 9.28 -3.67
C SER A 409 14.88 10.28 -2.67
N ARG A 410 14.99 11.57 -3.05
CA ARG A 410 15.46 12.62 -2.14
C ARG A 410 14.52 12.82 -0.94
N SER A 411 13.22 12.78 -1.17
CA SER A 411 12.21 12.90 -0.10
C SER A 411 12.31 11.78 0.93
N LEU A 412 12.49 10.53 0.49
CA LEU A 412 12.67 9.39 1.40
C LEU A 412 13.95 9.51 2.24
N ILE A 413 15.06 9.91 1.63
CA ILE A 413 16.33 10.16 2.36
C ILE A 413 16.16 11.29 3.39
N SER A 414 15.49 12.38 3.01
CA SER A 414 15.24 13.51 3.91
C SER A 414 14.34 13.12 5.09
N ARG A 415 13.29 12.34 4.85
CA ARG A 415 12.38 11.85 5.90
C ARG A 415 13.12 11.02 6.94
N ALA A 416 14.02 10.14 6.50
CA ALA A 416 14.84 9.35 7.39
C ALA A 416 15.82 10.18 8.25
N ALA A 417 16.40 11.21 7.66
CA ALA A 417 17.31 12.11 8.39
C ALA A 417 16.57 12.89 9.49
N VAL A 418 15.32 13.28 9.26
CA VAL A 418 14.48 13.96 10.27
C VAL A 418 14.19 13.03 11.47
N TRP A 419 13.84 11.77 11.21
CA TRP A 419 13.61 10.80 12.29
C TRP A 419 14.87 10.51 13.11
N ALA A 420 16.05 10.39 12.46
CA ALA A 420 17.32 10.17 13.14
C ALA A 420 17.76 11.36 14.02
N LEU A 421 17.30 12.57 13.72
CA LEU A 421 17.62 13.75 14.54
C LEU A 421 16.70 13.91 15.75
N ASP A 422 15.46 13.43 15.67
CA ASP A 422 14.47 13.49 16.77
C ASP A 422 14.80 12.49 17.89
N ASP A 423 15.46 11.37 17.57
CA ASP A 423 15.98 10.40 18.53
C ASP A 423 17.00 10.99 19.53
N SER A 424 17.66 12.10 19.15
CA SER A 424 18.67 12.73 20.00
C SER A 424 18.09 13.59 21.14
N ASN A 425 16.78 13.88 21.12
CA ASN A 425 16.09 14.71 22.11
C ASN A 425 15.19 13.93 23.08
N LEU A 426 15.03 12.62 22.88
CA LEU A 426 14.36 11.74 23.82
C LEU A 426 15.39 11.35 24.90
N GLY A 427 15.20 11.78 26.15
CA GLY A 427 16.13 11.54 27.24
C GLY A 427 16.47 10.06 27.43
N ASP A 428 17.63 9.79 28.05
CA ASP A 428 18.26 8.47 28.23
C ASP A 428 17.37 7.35 28.82
N ASP A 429 16.17 7.65 29.27
CA ASP A 429 15.21 6.70 29.86
C ASP A 429 14.11 6.20 28.90
N VAL A 430 14.01 6.76 27.68
CA VAL A 430 13.16 6.23 26.61
C VAL A 430 14.05 5.35 25.75
N LEU A 431 13.81 4.05 25.77
CA LEU A 431 14.53 3.04 24.98
C LEU A 431 14.72 3.52 23.54
N VAL A 432 15.96 3.91 23.28
CA VAL A 432 16.42 4.68 22.11
C VAL A 432 16.14 3.90 20.83
N ALA A 433 15.38 4.49 19.94
CA ALA A 433 15.16 3.99 18.59
C ALA A 433 16.47 3.81 17.80
N GLY A 434 17.57 4.48 18.22
CA GLY A 434 18.90 4.39 17.62
C GLY A 434 19.54 2.98 17.67
N ASP A 435 19.26 2.19 18.71
CA ASP A 435 19.74 0.79 18.81
C ASP A 435 18.91 -0.16 17.91
N TYR A 436 17.74 0.28 17.46
CA TYR A 436 16.84 -0.48 16.59
C TYR A 436 17.10 -0.28 15.11
N ALA A 437 17.59 0.88 14.69
CA ALA A 437 17.99 1.13 13.30
C ALA A 437 19.15 0.21 12.85
N SER A 438 19.93 -0.31 13.80
CA SER A 438 21.04 -1.23 13.53
C SER A 438 20.72 -2.71 13.71
N LYS A 439 19.60 -3.07 14.37
CA LYS A 439 19.26 -4.47 14.70
C LYS A 439 17.92 -4.97 14.15
N SER A 440 16.99 -4.09 13.81
CA SER A 440 15.76 -4.45 13.11
C SER A 440 15.78 -3.91 11.69
N ALA A 441 16.54 -4.56 10.82
CA ALA A 441 16.49 -4.34 9.36
C ALA A 441 15.11 -4.67 8.74
N GLY A 442 14.05 -4.72 9.55
CA GLY A 442 12.66 -5.00 9.17
C GLY A 442 11.67 -3.90 9.57
N GLY A 443 12.09 -2.80 10.19
CA GLY A 443 11.19 -1.68 10.49
C GLY A 443 10.74 -0.97 9.21
N VAL A 444 9.44 -0.86 9.02
CA VAL A 444 8.73 -0.36 7.82
C VAL A 444 9.14 1.06 7.36
N GLU A 445 9.94 1.78 8.11
CA GLU A 445 10.59 3.04 7.70
C GLU A 445 12.12 2.94 7.55
N ALA A 446 12.70 1.74 7.58
CA ALA A 446 14.06 1.54 7.12
C ALA A 446 14.13 1.97 5.65
N LEU A 447 14.46 3.24 5.46
CA LEU A 447 14.95 3.87 4.24
C LEU A 447 14.75 3.04 2.99
N THR A 448 13.55 3.05 2.41
CA THR A 448 13.39 2.47 1.07
C THR A 448 14.29 3.26 0.11
N ARG A 449 15.36 2.63 -0.34
CA ARG A 449 16.24 3.19 -1.36
C ARG A 449 15.60 2.97 -2.71
N LEU A 450 15.31 4.06 -3.40
CA LEU A 450 14.80 3.99 -4.77
C LEU A 450 15.97 3.93 -5.74
N LYS A 451 15.99 2.89 -6.55
CA LYS A 451 16.83 2.80 -7.72
C LYS A 451 15.99 3.08 -8.95
N VAL A 452 16.37 4.06 -9.76
CA VAL A 452 15.61 4.49 -10.93
C VAL A 452 16.21 3.84 -12.17
N ALA A 453 15.38 3.15 -12.96
CA ALA A 453 15.78 2.55 -14.24
C ALA A 453 15.91 3.64 -15.32
N ASP A 454 16.69 3.32 -16.33
CA ASP A 454 16.85 4.17 -17.52
C ASP A 454 15.79 3.83 -18.58
N THR A 455 14.52 3.91 -18.17
CA THR A 455 13.37 3.78 -19.06
C THR A 455 12.75 5.17 -19.28
N SER A 456 12.47 5.55 -20.53
CA SER A 456 12.08 6.93 -20.86
C SER A 456 10.77 7.03 -21.65
N ASN A 457 10.07 5.89 -21.86
CA ASN A 457 8.78 5.85 -22.53
C ASN A 457 7.95 4.64 -22.05
N GLU A 458 6.64 4.68 -22.32
CA GLU A 458 5.67 3.66 -21.88
C GLU A 458 6.03 2.25 -22.35
N VAL A 459 6.48 2.08 -23.61
CA VAL A 459 6.76 0.74 -24.12
C VAL A 459 8.05 0.18 -23.53
N ALA A 460 9.09 0.99 -23.35
CA ALA A 460 10.33 0.57 -22.70
C ALA A 460 10.09 0.20 -21.22
N MET A 461 9.33 1.01 -20.50
CA MET A 461 8.91 0.73 -19.13
C MET A 461 8.12 -0.58 -19.06
N PHE A 462 7.13 -0.75 -19.93
CA PHE A 462 6.26 -1.92 -19.94
C PHE A 462 7.04 -3.21 -20.22
N VAL A 463 7.85 -3.24 -21.27
CA VAL A 463 8.66 -4.41 -21.65
C VAL A 463 9.67 -4.74 -20.55
N THR A 464 10.29 -3.72 -19.95
CA THR A 464 11.21 -3.92 -18.82
C THR A 464 10.49 -4.52 -17.61
N ALA A 465 9.30 -4.04 -17.28
CA ALA A 465 8.49 -4.58 -16.18
C ALA A 465 8.13 -6.05 -16.41
N MET A 466 7.74 -6.39 -17.64
CA MET A 466 7.42 -7.77 -18.03
C MET A 466 8.66 -8.67 -17.95
N ALA A 467 9.82 -8.21 -18.42
CA ALA A 467 11.08 -8.94 -18.33
C ALA A 467 11.51 -9.20 -16.88
N LEU A 468 11.33 -8.21 -15.98
CA LEU A 468 11.61 -8.36 -14.56
C LEU A 468 10.65 -9.31 -13.87
N GLY A 469 9.37 -9.29 -14.23
CA GLY A 469 8.35 -10.20 -13.68
C GLY A 469 8.53 -11.66 -14.14
N LEU A 470 9.12 -11.87 -15.31
CA LEU A 470 9.44 -13.20 -15.86
C LEU A 470 10.82 -13.70 -15.41
N ALA A 471 11.73 -12.81 -15.01
CA ALA A 471 13.02 -13.21 -14.48
C ALA A 471 12.80 -14.00 -13.18
N GLU A 472 13.43 -15.17 -13.04
CA GLU A 472 13.37 -16.05 -11.86
C GLU A 472 13.92 -15.41 -10.56
N LEU A 473 13.80 -14.11 -10.41
CA LEU A 473 14.20 -13.37 -9.22
C LEU A 473 13.45 -13.85 -7.96
N GLU A 474 12.27 -14.45 -8.15
CA GLU A 474 11.44 -14.98 -7.07
C GLU A 474 11.97 -16.28 -6.43
N ASN A 475 12.85 -17.03 -7.11
CA ASN A 475 13.22 -18.39 -6.69
C ASN A 475 14.60 -18.55 -6.07
N SER A 476 15.40 -17.51 -5.98
CA SER A 476 16.73 -17.61 -5.37
C SER A 476 16.72 -17.12 -3.92
N SER A 477 16.33 -18.00 -3.00
CA SER A 477 16.42 -17.76 -1.54
C SER A 477 17.83 -17.50 -1.02
N ASP A 478 18.86 -17.78 -1.81
CA ASP A 478 20.27 -17.74 -1.42
C ASP A 478 21.07 -16.61 -2.11
N VAL A 479 20.43 -15.74 -2.91
CA VAL A 479 21.13 -14.64 -3.59
C VAL A 479 21.08 -13.38 -2.72
N ASP A 480 22.23 -12.77 -2.49
CA ASP A 480 22.37 -11.50 -1.80
C ASP A 480 21.53 -10.40 -2.48
N GLU A 481 20.91 -9.54 -1.68
CA GLU A 481 20.05 -8.43 -2.12
C GLU A 481 20.76 -7.50 -3.11
N ALA A 482 22.05 -7.21 -2.88
CA ALA A 482 22.86 -6.41 -3.79
C ALA A 482 23.02 -7.08 -5.17
N ALA A 483 23.17 -8.41 -5.20
CA ALA A 483 23.25 -9.16 -6.44
C ALA A 483 21.90 -9.21 -7.18
N LYS A 484 20.78 -9.28 -6.47
CA LYS A 484 19.43 -9.16 -7.06
C LYS A 484 19.23 -7.81 -7.70
N LEU A 485 19.56 -6.72 -6.99
CA LEU A 485 19.44 -5.38 -7.51
C LEU A 485 20.32 -5.17 -8.75
N ALA A 486 21.57 -5.67 -8.74
CA ALA A 486 22.46 -5.62 -9.88
C ALA A 486 21.91 -6.40 -11.10
N LEU A 487 21.24 -7.55 -10.85
CA LEU A 487 20.59 -8.30 -11.90
C LEU A 487 19.40 -7.54 -12.51
N MET A 488 18.58 -6.89 -11.67
CA MET A 488 17.46 -6.06 -12.13
C MET A 488 17.95 -4.88 -12.97
N GLU A 489 18.97 -4.18 -12.51
CA GLU A 489 19.61 -3.10 -13.28
C GLU A 489 20.15 -3.58 -14.62
N ARG A 490 20.83 -4.73 -14.62
CA ARG A 490 21.34 -5.33 -15.85
C ARG A 490 20.20 -5.69 -16.80
N THR A 491 19.12 -6.30 -16.31
CA THR A 491 17.94 -6.64 -17.11
C THR A 491 17.33 -5.39 -17.71
N ALA A 492 17.08 -4.35 -16.91
CA ALA A 492 16.53 -3.09 -17.39
C ALA A 492 17.43 -2.44 -18.45
N TRP A 493 18.75 -2.41 -18.21
CA TRP A 493 19.71 -1.86 -19.17
C TRP A 493 19.74 -2.65 -20.48
N VAL A 494 19.79 -3.99 -20.40
CA VAL A 494 19.81 -4.87 -21.57
C VAL A 494 18.53 -4.68 -22.40
N THR A 495 17.36 -4.63 -21.74
CA THR A 495 16.07 -4.39 -22.43
C THR A 495 16.07 -3.03 -23.12
N ALA A 496 16.50 -1.96 -22.44
CA ALA A 496 16.55 -0.63 -23.02
C ALA A 496 17.51 -0.54 -24.24
N VAL A 497 18.70 -1.16 -24.15
CA VAL A 497 19.69 -1.12 -25.23
C VAL A 497 19.28 -1.99 -26.43
N ARG A 498 18.56 -3.06 -26.22
CA ARG A 498 18.10 -3.99 -27.27
C ARG A 498 16.78 -3.62 -27.89
N MET A 499 16.13 -2.58 -27.42
CA MET A 499 14.84 -2.13 -27.91
C MET A 499 14.99 -0.93 -28.83
N ARG A 500 14.41 -1.04 -30.04
CA ARG A 500 14.17 0.10 -30.91
C ARG A 500 12.73 0.57 -30.74
N VAL A 501 12.54 1.83 -30.37
CA VAL A 501 11.21 2.41 -30.18
C VAL A 501 10.82 3.25 -31.41
N LEU A 502 9.59 3.04 -31.88
CA LEU A 502 8.95 3.86 -32.88
C LEU A 502 7.74 4.54 -32.25
N GLU A 503 7.54 5.79 -32.57
CA GLU A 503 6.41 6.60 -32.12
C GLU A 503 5.68 7.24 -33.27
N PHE A 504 4.38 7.11 -33.29
CA PHE A 504 3.51 7.65 -34.32
C PHE A 504 2.37 8.45 -33.68
N SER A 505 2.05 9.61 -34.26
CA SER A 505 0.91 10.43 -33.85
C SER A 505 0.37 11.16 -35.08
N GLY A 506 -0.94 11.14 -35.30
CA GLY A 506 -1.55 11.75 -36.49
C GLY A 506 -1.21 11.07 -37.81
N VAL A 507 -0.80 9.81 -37.78
CA VAL A 507 -0.41 9.02 -38.95
C VAL A 507 -1.49 7.96 -39.21
N ASP A 508 -1.86 7.75 -40.47
CA ASP A 508 -2.85 6.73 -40.82
C ASP A 508 -2.32 5.30 -40.57
N ALA A 509 -3.27 4.38 -40.36
CA ALA A 509 -2.99 3.02 -39.93
C ALA A 509 -2.14 2.21 -40.92
N GLU A 510 -2.32 2.43 -42.24
CA GLU A 510 -1.55 1.74 -43.29
C GLU A 510 -0.08 2.15 -43.25
N HIS A 511 0.19 3.46 -43.12
CA HIS A 511 1.56 3.96 -43.01
C HIS A 511 2.25 3.49 -41.73
N ILE A 512 1.54 3.44 -40.61
CA ILE A 512 2.07 2.89 -39.34
C ILE A 512 2.45 1.42 -39.55
N ALA A 513 1.53 0.61 -40.07
CA ALA A 513 1.75 -0.82 -40.30
C ALA A 513 2.95 -1.10 -41.20
N LEU A 514 3.06 -0.34 -42.29
CA LEU A 514 4.18 -0.43 -43.23
C LEU A 514 5.51 -0.01 -42.59
N ALA A 515 5.50 1.07 -41.78
CA ALA A 515 6.69 1.56 -41.09
C ALA A 515 7.19 0.54 -40.06
N VAL A 516 6.28 -0.09 -39.29
CA VAL A 516 6.61 -1.12 -38.33
C VAL A 516 7.18 -2.35 -39.02
N ALA A 517 6.55 -2.84 -40.08
CA ALA A 517 7.02 -3.98 -40.87
C ALA A 517 8.41 -3.71 -41.50
N ASN A 518 8.65 -2.50 -42.01
CA ASN A 518 9.96 -2.13 -42.56
C ASN A 518 11.06 -1.95 -41.50
N ALA A 519 10.68 -1.78 -40.23
CA ALA A 519 11.63 -1.64 -39.13
C ALA A 519 12.09 -3.00 -38.57
N LEU A 520 11.44 -4.11 -38.95
CA LEU A 520 11.85 -5.46 -38.58
C LEU A 520 13.25 -5.77 -39.09
N GLY A 521 14.05 -6.39 -38.25
CA GLY A 521 15.36 -6.96 -38.63
C GLY A 521 15.39 -8.46 -38.32
N GLU A 522 16.39 -9.16 -38.89
CA GLU A 522 16.62 -10.59 -38.61
C GLU A 522 16.83 -10.90 -37.12
N TRP A 523 17.14 -9.88 -36.32
CA TRP A 523 17.36 -9.94 -34.90
C TRP A 523 16.08 -9.70 -34.06
N THR A 524 14.95 -9.33 -34.68
CA THR A 524 13.70 -8.99 -33.96
C THR A 524 13.02 -10.26 -33.50
N VAL A 525 12.78 -10.38 -32.19
CA VAL A 525 12.08 -11.51 -31.56
C VAL A 525 10.72 -11.09 -31.01
N THR A 526 10.56 -9.82 -30.60
CA THR A 526 9.30 -9.33 -30.04
C THR A 526 8.95 -7.96 -30.62
N VAL A 527 7.69 -7.81 -30.98
CA VAL A 527 7.07 -6.52 -31.34
C VAL A 527 5.99 -6.21 -30.32
N THR A 528 6.20 -5.19 -29.49
CA THR A 528 5.21 -4.72 -28.50
C THR A 528 4.61 -3.42 -28.98
N VAL A 529 3.28 -3.37 -29.13
CA VAL A 529 2.54 -2.21 -29.63
C VAL A 529 1.59 -1.69 -28.57
N LEU A 530 1.66 -0.41 -28.25
CA LEU A 530 0.72 0.30 -27.40
C LEU A 530 -0.11 1.25 -28.26
N VAL A 531 -1.43 1.04 -28.30
CA VAL A 531 -2.36 1.81 -29.13
C VAL A 531 -3.19 2.75 -28.26
N GLY A 532 -3.16 4.06 -28.53
CA GLY A 532 -3.96 5.09 -27.88
C GLY A 532 -5.46 4.95 -28.18
N ALA A 533 -6.31 5.50 -27.31
CA ALA A 533 -7.76 5.39 -27.45
C ALA A 533 -8.32 6.16 -28.65
N LEU A 534 -7.61 7.18 -29.12
CA LEU A 534 -8.00 8.00 -30.27
C LEU A 534 -7.32 7.57 -31.58
N ALA A 535 -6.40 6.58 -31.51
CA ALA A 535 -5.80 6.01 -32.70
C ALA A 535 -6.84 5.22 -33.53
N ASP A 536 -6.60 5.13 -34.85
CA ASP A 536 -7.49 4.38 -35.73
C ASP A 536 -7.62 2.92 -35.28
N SER A 537 -8.86 2.41 -35.25
CA SER A 537 -9.18 1.03 -34.85
C SER A 537 -8.50 -0.03 -35.73
N ASP A 538 -8.16 0.31 -36.96
CA ASP A 538 -7.54 -0.58 -37.95
C ASP A 538 -6.02 -0.70 -37.77
N VAL A 539 -5.39 0.13 -36.92
CA VAL A 539 -3.94 0.08 -36.63
C VAL A 539 -3.50 -1.31 -36.13
N ALA A 540 -4.20 -1.86 -35.19
CA ALA A 540 -3.82 -3.14 -34.56
C ALA A 540 -3.87 -4.32 -35.57
N PRO A 541 -4.98 -4.55 -36.33
CA PRO A 541 -5.02 -5.60 -37.32
C PRO A 541 -4.01 -5.38 -38.45
N LEU A 542 -3.87 -4.15 -38.98
CA LEU A 542 -2.95 -3.86 -40.07
C LEU A 542 -1.48 -4.06 -39.66
N ILE A 543 -1.07 -3.66 -38.46
CA ILE A 543 0.28 -3.95 -37.96
C ILE A 543 0.49 -5.47 -37.89
N ARG A 544 -0.46 -6.23 -37.35
CA ARG A 544 -0.33 -7.69 -37.24
C ARG A 544 -0.15 -8.35 -38.58
N ASP A 545 -0.96 -7.96 -39.58
CA ASP A 545 -0.90 -8.50 -40.93
C ASP A 545 0.40 -8.12 -41.63
N ALA A 546 0.79 -6.85 -41.61
CA ALA A 546 2.00 -6.36 -42.27
C ALA A 546 3.27 -6.94 -41.64
N VAL A 547 3.33 -7.01 -40.30
CA VAL A 547 4.44 -7.62 -39.57
C VAL A 547 4.51 -9.12 -39.83
N GLY A 548 3.38 -9.83 -39.80
CA GLY A 548 3.32 -11.27 -40.07
C GLY A 548 3.77 -11.59 -41.49
N GLN A 549 3.32 -10.85 -42.51
CA GLN A 549 3.76 -11.05 -43.88
C GLN A 549 5.26 -10.78 -44.05
N LYS A 550 5.75 -9.69 -43.45
CA LYS A 550 7.17 -9.34 -43.51
C LYS A 550 8.05 -10.36 -42.82
N ALA A 551 7.61 -10.89 -41.65
CA ALA A 551 8.31 -11.94 -40.92
C ALA A 551 8.42 -13.24 -41.73
N GLN A 552 7.35 -13.64 -42.42
CA GLN A 552 7.36 -14.77 -43.36
C GLN A 552 8.35 -14.57 -44.48
N ASP A 553 8.34 -13.38 -45.11
CA ASP A 553 9.28 -13.03 -46.19
C ASP A 553 10.75 -13.08 -45.73
N MET A 554 11.00 -12.84 -44.45
CA MET A 554 12.32 -12.89 -43.83
C MET A 554 12.66 -14.26 -43.21
N GLY A 555 11.70 -15.17 -43.07
CA GLY A 555 11.87 -16.48 -42.47
C GLY A 555 12.07 -16.45 -40.94
N ILE A 556 11.52 -15.43 -40.26
CA ILE A 556 11.59 -15.26 -38.80
C ILE A 556 10.21 -15.37 -38.11
N ASP A 557 9.19 -15.78 -38.83
CA ASP A 557 7.79 -15.83 -38.37
C ASP A 557 7.56 -16.87 -37.27
N GLU A 558 8.35 -17.93 -37.21
CA GLU A 558 8.25 -18.94 -36.15
C GLU A 558 8.78 -18.44 -34.77
N ASP A 559 9.69 -17.47 -34.76
CA ASP A 559 10.36 -16.95 -33.58
C ASP A 559 9.88 -15.54 -33.16
N LEU A 560 8.97 -14.93 -33.94
CA LEU A 560 8.51 -13.55 -33.71
C LEU A 560 7.19 -13.50 -32.94
N ASP A 561 7.23 -12.87 -31.76
CA ASP A 561 6.05 -12.57 -30.97
C ASP A 561 5.53 -11.15 -31.24
N VAL A 562 4.22 -11.01 -31.52
CA VAL A 562 3.57 -9.69 -31.70
C VAL A 562 2.51 -9.47 -30.63
N ASN A 563 2.79 -8.56 -29.73
CA ASN A 563 1.94 -8.20 -28.59
C ASN A 563 1.34 -6.80 -28.76
N ILE A 564 0.01 -6.69 -28.81
CA ILE A 564 -0.68 -5.42 -29.02
C ILE A 564 -1.58 -5.14 -27.83
N TYR A 565 -1.41 -3.97 -27.20
CA TYR A 565 -2.15 -3.53 -26.03
C TYR A 565 -2.85 -2.19 -26.29
N ALA A 566 -4.10 -2.07 -25.89
CA ALA A 566 -4.78 -0.79 -25.82
C ALA A 566 -4.28 -0.01 -24.61
N SER A 567 -3.65 1.13 -24.81
CA SER A 567 -3.14 1.97 -23.73
C SER A 567 -4.27 2.66 -22.95
N HIS A 568 -5.41 2.88 -23.61
CA HIS A 568 -6.55 3.65 -23.13
C HIS A 568 -6.19 5.08 -22.68
N GLN A 569 -5.10 5.62 -23.18
CA GLN A 569 -4.81 7.04 -23.09
C GLN A 569 -5.66 7.77 -24.15
N ASP A 570 -6.21 8.93 -23.79
CA ASP A 570 -6.95 9.79 -24.71
C ASP A 570 -5.98 10.50 -25.68
N LEU A 571 -5.17 9.72 -26.38
CA LEU A 571 -4.17 10.17 -27.34
C LEU A 571 -4.32 9.42 -28.65
N ASP A 572 -4.07 10.13 -29.75
CA ASP A 572 -3.83 9.56 -31.06
C ASP A 572 -2.34 9.20 -31.20
N GLN A 573 -1.93 8.19 -30.41
CA GLN A 573 -0.53 7.77 -30.34
C GLN A 573 -0.41 6.27 -30.44
N VAL A 574 0.57 5.82 -31.23
CA VAL A 574 0.97 4.42 -31.30
C VAL A 574 2.46 4.33 -30.97
N LEU A 575 2.78 3.60 -29.92
CA LEU A 575 4.16 3.30 -29.53
C LEU A 575 4.48 1.85 -29.86
N VAL A 576 5.62 1.62 -30.51
CA VAL A 576 6.07 0.28 -30.89
C VAL A 576 7.48 0.04 -30.38
N GLY A 577 7.65 -1.00 -29.60
CA GLY A 577 8.95 -1.54 -29.19
C GLY A 577 9.31 -2.75 -30.04
N LEU A 578 10.46 -2.71 -30.69
CA LEU A 578 11.05 -3.83 -31.41
C LEU A 578 12.22 -4.34 -30.58
N GLU A 579 12.10 -5.53 -30.03
CA GLU A 579 13.09 -6.16 -29.15
C GLU A 579 13.80 -7.31 -29.87
N GLY A 580 15.13 -7.40 -29.71
CA GLY A 580 15.94 -8.46 -30.32
C GLY A 580 17.28 -8.67 -29.64
N PHE A 581 18.00 -9.68 -30.09
CA PHE A 581 19.30 -10.11 -29.53
C PHE A 581 20.49 -9.61 -30.32
#